data_5bfae3e447cc9ee4dd50ab923cb4fb25
#
_entry.id   5bfae3e447cc9ee4dd50ab923cb4fb25
#
_cell.length_a   1.000
_cell.length_b   1.000
_cell.length_c   1.000
_cell.angle_alpha   90.00
_cell.angle_beta   90.00
_cell.angle_gamma   90.00
#
_symmetry.space_group_name_H-M   'P 1'
#
loop_
_entity.id
_entity.type
_entity.pdbx_description
1 polymer ?
#
loop_
_entity_poly.entity_id
_entity_poly.type
_entity_poly.pdbx_seq_one_letter_code
_entity_poly.pdbx_strand_id
1 'polypeptide(L)'
;QLNTVEKIQVAKALEQLGVDVIEAGFPVSSPGDFKSVVEISKAVTWPTICALTRAVEKDIDVAAEALKFAKRGRIHTGIGTSDSHIKYKFNSTREEIIERAIAATKYAKKYVEDVEFYCEDAGRTDNEYLARVVEAVIKAGATVVNIPDTTGYCLPDEYGAKIKYLMEHVDGVHNAILSTHCHNDLGMATANTVQGVLNGARQVEVTINGIGERAGNTSLEEVAMVFKSHKERDI
;
A
#
# COMPACT_ATOMS: atom_id res chain seq x y z
N GLN A 1 -19.44 -9.05 -4.43
CA GLN A 1 -18.89 -7.77 -3.91
C GLN A 1 -19.81 -7.26 -2.81
N LEU A 2 -19.22 -6.64 -1.76
CA LEU A 2 -19.97 -5.99 -0.69
C LEU A 2 -20.67 -4.72 -1.23
N ASN A 3 -21.90 -4.49 -0.81
CA ASN A 3 -22.58 -3.23 -1.07
C ASN A 3 -22.11 -2.12 -0.10
N THR A 4 -22.50 -0.87 -0.33
CA THR A 4 -22.05 0.27 0.48
C THR A 4 -22.40 0.12 1.96
N VAL A 5 -23.58 -0.44 2.30
CA VAL A 5 -24.00 -0.61 3.70
C VAL A 5 -23.11 -1.65 4.40
N GLU A 6 -22.84 -2.76 3.74
CA GLU A 6 -21.94 -3.81 4.25
C GLU A 6 -20.50 -3.28 4.42
N LYS A 7 -19.99 -2.48 3.45
CA LYS A 7 -18.68 -1.84 3.55
C LYS A 7 -18.59 -0.91 4.77
N ILE A 8 -19.63 -0.14 5.07
CA ILE A 8 -19.70 0.72 6.26
C ILE A 8 -19.69 -0.12 7.55
N GLN A 9 -20.42 -1.23 7.58
CA GLN A 9 -20.44 -2.13 8.74
C GLN A 9 -19.02 -2.71 9.00
N VAL A 10 -18.35 -3.17 7.95
CA VAL A 10 -16.96 -3.65 8.04
C VAL A 10 -16.02 -2.55 8.52
N ALA A 11 -16.12 -1.34 7.96
CA ALA A 11 -15.28 -0.20 8.37
C ALA A 11 -15.45 0.15 9.86
N LYS A 12 -16.68 0.13 10.38
CA LYS A 12 -16.96 0.34 11.80
C LYS A 12 -16.39 -0.77 12.68
N ALA A 13 -16.46 -2.02 12.23
CA ALA A 13 -15.88 -3.15 12.95
C ALA A 13 -14.33 -3.05 12.99
N LEU A 14 -13.72 -2.63 11.89
CA LEU A 14 -12.28 -2.37 11.83
C LEU A 14 -11.87 -1.20 12.73
N GLU A 15 -12.66 -0.12 12.78
CA GLU A 15 -12.44 0.97 13.73
C GLU A 15 -12.49 0.49 15.18
N GLN A 16 -13.48 -0.35 15.54
CA GLN A 16 -13.58 -0.95 16.88
C GLN A 16 -12.42 -1.90 17.20
N LEU A 17 -11.91 -2.59 16.19
CA LEU A 17 -10.72 -3.45 16.32
C LEU A 17 -9.45 -2.63 16.57
N GLY A 18 -9.44 -1.35 16.18
CA GLY A 18 -8.33 -0.43 16.40
C GLY A 18 -7.29 -0.44 15.29
N VAL A 19 -7.67 -0.74 14.05
CA VAL A 19 -6.76 -0.61 12.90
C VAL A 19 -6.40 0.86 12.67
N ASP A 20 -5.18 1.13 12.23
CA ASP A 20 -4.67 2.50 12.02
C ASP A 20 -5.18 3.11 10.72
N VAL A 21 -5.32 2.29 9.69
CA VAL A 21 -5.70 2.71 8.33
C VAL A 21 -6.75 1.77 7.76
N ILE A 22 -7.75 2.32 7.09
CA ILE A 22 -8.74 1.56 6.29
C ILE A 22 -8.63 2.02 4.84
N GLU A 23 -8.16 1.15 3.95
CA GLU A 23 -8.27 1.40 2.51
C GLU A 23 -9.71 1.10 2.09
N ALA A 24 -10.45 2.18 1.79
CA ALA A 24 -11.89 2.13 1.63
C ALA A 24 -12.34 1.77 0.21
N GLY A 25 -11.46 1.89 -0.77
CA GLY A 25 -11.74 1.51 -2.16
C GLY A 25 -10.93 2.29 -3.19
N PHE A 26 -11.34 2.13 -4.45
CA PHE A 26 -10.78 2.77 -5.63
C PHE A 26 -11.81 3.70 -6.28
N PRO A 27 -11.90 4.96 -5.84
CA PRO A 27 -13.04 5.85 -6.16
C PRO A 27 -13.30 6.07 -7.64
N VAL A 28 -12.27 6.05 -8.48
CA VAL A 28 -12.42 6.27 -9.93
C VAL A 28 -13.00 5.05 -10.65
N SER A 29 -12.99 3.87 -10.03
CA SER A 29 -13.41 2.61 -10.66
C SER A 29 -14.90 2.58 -10.97
N SER A 30 -15.73 3.15 -10.11
CA SER A 30 -17.19 3.23 -10.30
C SER A 30 -17.83 4.28 -9.39
N PRO A 31 -19.06 4.78 -9.77
CA PRO A 31 -19.84 5.64 -8.86
C PRO A 31 -20.14 4.98 -7.51
N GLY A 32 -20.29 3.65 -7.48
CA GLY A 32 -20.52 2.88 -6.25
C GLY A 32 -19.32 2.88 -5.32
N ASP A 33 -18.11 2.72 -5.86
CA ASP A 33 -16.87 2.81 -5.08
C ASP A 33 -16.60 4.22 -4.59
N PHE A 34 -16.81 5.24 -5.42
CA PHE A 34 -16.76 6.65 -4.99
C PHE A 34 -17.67 6.89 -3.80
N LYS A 35 -18.96 6.51 -3.92
CA LYS A 35 -19.94 6.65 -2.84
C LYS A 35 -19.51 5.90 -1.58
N SER A 36 -18.97 4.69 -1.72
CA SER A 36 -18.52 3.89 -0.58
C SER A 36 -17.41 4.59 0.20
N VAL A 37 -16.39 5.14 -0.50
CA VAL A 37 -15.32 5.91 0.16
C VAL A 37 -15.86 7.14 0.87
N VAL A 38 -16.76 7.89 0.25
CA VAL A 38 -17.42 9.06 0.87
C VAL A 38 -18.18 8.67 2.14
N GLU A 39 -18.99 7.62 2.09
CA GLU A 39 -19.83 7.22 3.23
C GLU A 39 -18.99 6.59 4.36
N ILE A 40 -17.94 5.84 4.05
CA ILE A 40 -16.97 5.36 5.04
C ILE A 40 -16.25 6.54 5.71
N SER A 41 -15.82 7.53 4.93
CA SER A 41 -15.16 8.75 5.44
C SER A 41 -16.01 9.53 6.44
N LYS A 42 -17.34 9.47 6.29
CA LYS A 42 -18.29 10.08 7.24
C LYS A 42 -18.58 9.20 8.45
N ALA A 43 -18.49 7.88 8.31
CA ALA A 43 -18.99 6.91 9.28
C ALA A 43 -17.98 6.55 10.37
N VAL A 44 -16.68 6.68 10.10
CA VAL A 44 -15.58 6.34 11.01
C VAL A 44 -14.73 7.58 11.31
N THR A 45 -14.07 7.59 12.47
CA THR A 45 -13.41 8.80 12.97
C THR A 45 -11.98 8.60 13.41
N TRP A 46 -11.64 7.39 13.86
CA TRP A 46 -10.31 7.09 14.39
C TRP A 46 -9.31 6.73 13.29
N PRO A 47 -9.57 5.75 12.41
CA PRO A 47 -8.57 5.36 11.42
C PRO A 47 -8.36 6.42 10.36
N THR A 48 -7.19 6.41 9.74
CA THR A 48 -6.95 7.12 8.49
C THR A 48 -7.73 6.42 7.38
N ILE A 49 -8.49 7.17 6.60
CA ILE A 49 -9.18 6.61 5.43
C ILE A 49 -8.31 6.77 4.21
N CYS A 50 -7.99 5.64 3.61
CA CYS A 50 -7.12 5.54 2.45
C CYS A 50 -7.95 5.29 1.18
N ALA A 51 -7.58 5.93 0.09
CA ALA A 51 -8.18 5.72 -1.22
C ALA A 51 -7.11 5.38 -2.26
N LEU A 52 -7.31 4.27 -2.96
CA LEU A 52 -6.40 3.80 -4.01
C LEU A 52 -6.53 4.65 -5.27
N THR A 53 -5.42 4.93 -5.92
CA THR A 53 -5.34 5.59 -7.22
C THR A 53 -4.19 5.00 -8.05
N ARG A 54 -4.29 5.08 -9.36
CA ARG A 54 -3.11 4.96 -10.22
C ARG A 54 -2.34 6.30 -10.21
N ALA A 55 -1.09 6.28 -10.67
CA ALA A 55 -0.27 7.49 -10.85
C ALA A 55 -0.80 8.35 -12.03
N VAL A 56 -2.05 8.79 -11.92
CA VAL A 56 -2.81 9.57 -12.91
C VAL A 56 -3.56 10.68 -12.18
N GLU A 57 -3.38 11.93 -12.60
CA GLU A 57 -3.98 13.10 -11.94
C GLU A 57 -5.49 12.97 -11.74
N LYS A 58 -6.23 12.51 -12.77
CA LYS A 58 -7.68 12.31 -12.67
C LYS A 58 -8.08 11.35 -11.56
N ASP A 59 -7.32 10.26 -11.36
CA ASP A 59 -7.60 9.30 -10.29
C ASP A 59 -7.39 9.95 -8.93
N ILE A 60 -6.31 10.73 -8.80
CA ILE A 60 -5.94 11.46 -7.59
C ILE A 60 -7.01 12.53 -7.25
N ASP A 61 -7.50 13.28 -8.27
CA ASP A 61 -8.57 14.26 -8.08
C ASP A 61 -9.85 13.61 -7.54
N VAL A 62 -10.25 12.48 -8.12
CA VAL A 62 -11.45 11.74 -7.68
C VAL A 62 -11.29 11.19 -6.27
N ALA A 63 -10.10 10.69 -5.93
CA ALA A 63 -9.81 10.21 -4.56
C ALA A 63 -9.82 11.36 -3.55
N ALA A 64 -9.20 12.49 -3.89
CA ALA A 64 -9.21 13.69 -3.04
C ALA A 64 -10.65 14.18 -2.77
N GLU A 65 -11.49 14.18 -3.79
CA GLU A 65 -12.92 14.54 -3.64
C GLU A 65 -13.66 13.57 -2.71
N ALA A 66 -13.43 12.26 -2.86
CA ALA A 66 -14.07 11.25 -2.02
C ALA A 66 -13.62 11.32 -0.55
N LEU A 67 -12.38 11.75 -0.30
CA LEU A 67 -11.79 11.85 1.03
C LEU A 67 -12.11 13.14 1.78
N LYS A 68 -12.80 14.12 1.17
CA LYS A 68 -13.10 15.43 1.80
C LYS A 68 -13.77 15.34 3.17
N PHE A 69 -14.48 14.25 3.44
CA PHE A 69 -15.18 14.04 4.71
C PHE A 69 -14.37 13.25 5.73
N ALA A 70 -13.22 12.71 5.33
CA ALA A 70 -12.35 11.98 6.25
C ALA A 70 -11.67 12.96 7.22
N LYS A 71 -11.61 12.61 8.49
CA LYS A 71 -10.84 13.39 9.48
C LYS A 71 -9.34 13.30 9.21
N ARG A 72 -8.90 12.17 8.74
CA ARG A 72 -7.55 11.89 8.27
C ARG A 72 -7.65 11.13 6.95
N GLY A 73 -7.24 11.75 5.88
CA GLY A 73 -7.28 11.18 4.54
C GLY A 73 -5.90 10.85 4.04
N ARG A 74 -5.75 9.68 3.40
CA ARG A 74 -4.53 9.25 2.70
C ARG A 74 -4.86 8.96 1.25
N ILE A 75 -4.04 9.44 0.33
CA ILE A 75 -4.07 9.00 -1.06
C ILE A 75 -2.98 7.97 -1.26
N HIS A 76 -3.38 6.77 -1.71
CA HIS A 76 -2.50 5.67 -2.05
C HIS A 76 -2.36 5.60 -3.57
N THR A 77 -1.29 6.16 -4.10
CA THR A 77 -1.01 6.22 -5.53
C THR A 77 0.22 5.38 -5.89
N GLY A 78 0.34 4.94 -7.13
CA GLY A 78 1.52 4.15 -7.50
C GLY A 78 1.55 3.72 -8.96
N ILE A 79 2.63 3.02 -9.31
CA ILE A 79 2.90 2.56 -10.66
C ILE A 79 3.72 1.27 -10.62
N GLY A 80 3.59 0.45 -11.67
CA GLY A 80 4.39 -0.77 -11.83
C GLY A 80 5.86 -0.49 -12.06
N THR A 81 6.72 -1.14 -11.28
CA THR A 81 8.18 -0.91 -11.26
C THR A 81 8.99 -2.04 -11.89
N SER A 82 8.41 -3.23 -12.09
CA SER A 82 9.14 -4.33 -12.74
C SER A 82 9.41 -4.05 -14.21
N ASP A 83 10.52 -4.59 -14.73
CA ASP A 83 10.84 -4.48 -16.15
C ASP A 83 9.74 -5.04 -17.06
N SER A 84 9.01 -6.06 -16.58
CA SER A 84 7.83 -6.58 -17.26
C SER A 84 6.73 -5.52 -17.40
N HIS A 85 6.41 -4.80 -16.30
CA HIS A 85 5.42 -3.73 -16.36
C HIS A 85 5.91 -2.54 -17.18
N ILE A 86 7.16 -2.13 -17.00
CA ILE A 86 7.75 -1.02 -17.76
C ILE A 86 7.65 -1.29 -19.26
N LYS A 87 8.08 -2.47 -19.69
CA LYS A 87 8.11 -2.82 -21.10
C LYS A 87 6.74 -3.11 -21.70
N TYR A 88 5.92 -3.95 -21.04
CA TYR A 88 4.71 -4.50 -21.66
C TYR A 88 3.41 -3.82 -21.23
N LYS A 89 3.37 -3.20 -20.03
CA LYS A 89 2.19 -2.48 -19.55
C LYS A 89 2.25 -0.99 -19.93
N PHE A 90 3.44 -0.38 -19.84
CA PHE A 90 3.60 1.07 -20.04
C PHE A 90 4.30 1.44 -21.35
N ASN A 91 5.00 0.50 -22.00
CA ASN A 91 5.87 0.78 -23.15
C ASN A 91 6.76 2.00 -22.89
N SER A 92 7.51 1.98 -21.80
CA SER A 92 8.23 3.11 -21.20
C SER A 92 9.65 2.71 -20.80
N THR A 93 10.35 3.63 -20.16
CA THR A 93 11.70 3.41 -19.61
C THR A 93 11.68 3.49 -18.07
N ARG A 94 12.73 2.98 -17.41
CA ARG A 94 12.90 3.08 -15.95
C ARG A 94 12.90 4.53 -15.49
N GLU A 95 13.54 5.41 -16.21
CA GLU A 95 13.63 6.84 -15.92
C GLU A 95 12.26 7.53 -16.02
N GLU A 96 11.52 7.29 -17.08
CA GLU A 96 10.16 7.83 -17.24
C GLU A 96 9.20 7.36 -16.17
N ILE A 97 9.35 6.12 -15.68
CA ILE A 97 8.56 5.60 -14.55
C ILE A 97 8.89 6.36 -13.27
N ILE A 98 10.16 6.64 -13.00
CA ILE A 98 10.57 7.46 -11.84
C ILE A 98 9.97 8.88 -11.95
N GLU A 99 10.04 9.51 -13.11
CA GLU A 99 9.46 10.85 -13.33
C GLU A 99 7.94 10.86 -13.07
N ARG A 100 7.22 9.84 -13.56
CA ARG A 100 5.78 9.68 -13.32
C ARG A 100 5.48 9.44 -11.85
N ALA A 101 6.28 8.65 -11.15
CA ALA A 101 6.15 8.40 -9.72
C ALA A 101 6.32 9.69 -8.90
N ILE A 102 7.35 10.50 -9.21
CA ILE A 102 7.60 11.81 -8.60
C ILE A 102 6.42 12.76 -8.84
N ALA A 103 5.95 12.84 -10.09
CA ALA A 103 4.86 13.74 -10.48
C ALA A 103 3.56 13.39 -9.74
N ALA A 104 3.19 12.10 -9.70
CA ALA A 104 1.98 11.63 -9.02
C ALA A 104 2.04 11.89 -7.51
N THR A 105 3.19 11.60 -6.88
CA THR A 105 3.39 11.86 -5.44
C THR A 105 3.24 13.34 -5.13
N LYS A 106 3.92 14.21 -5.87
CA LYS A 106 3.80 15.67 -5.70
C LYS A 106 2.39 16.17 -5.97
N TYR A 107 1.68 15.57 -6.92
CA TYR A 107 0.31 15.94 -7.23
C TYR A 107 -0.64 15.58 -6.09
N ALA A 108 -0.53 14.36 -5.55
CA ALA A 108 -1.31 13.92 -4.39
C ALA A 108 -1.06 14.79 -3.15
N LYS A 109 0.18 15.23 -2.93
CA LYS A 109 0.56 16.16 -1.83
C LYS A 109 -0.14 17.51 -1.89
N LYS A 110 -0.74 17.90 -3.01
CA LYS A 110 -1.55 19.13 -3.07
C LYS A 110 -2.87 19.01 -2.31
N TYR A 111 -3.34 17.78 -2.09
CA TYR A 111 -4.65 17.51 -1.50
C TYR A 111 -4.57 16.99 -0.06
N VAL A 112 -3.56 16.16 0.23
CA VAL A 112 -3.40 15.52 1.54
C VAL A 112 -1.95 15.57 2.01
N GLU A 113 -1.76 15.62 3.33
CA GLU A 113 -0.44 15.54 3.96
C GLU A 113 0.13 14.11 3.91
N ASP A 114 -0.74 13.10 4.00
CA ASP A 114 -0.38 11.68 4.07
C ASP A 114 -0.55 11.04 2.69
N VAL A 115 0.57 10.72 2.05
CA VAL A 115 0.61 10.09 0.72
C VAL A 115 1.37 8.78 0.81
N GLU A 116 0.70 7.70 0.49
CA GLU A 116 1.29 6.39 0.30
C GLU A 116 1.58 6.13 -1.17
N PHE A 117 2.77 5.61 -1.46
CA PHE A 117 3.16 5.25 -2.82
C PHE A 117 3.44 3.76 -2.92
N TYR A 118 2.73 3.05 -3.81
CA TYR A 118 3.00 1.64 -4.07
C TYR A 118 3.88 1.42 -5.31
N CYS A 119 4.93 0.61 -5.13
CA CYS A 119 5.79 0.13 -6.21
C CYS A 119 5.23 -1.20 -6.76
N GLU A 120 4.13 -1.15 -7.58
CA GLU A 120 3.47 -2.36 -8.07
C GLU A 120 4.49 -3.33 -8.68
N ASP A 121 4.38 -4.60 -8.31
CA ASP A 121 5.28 -5.67 -8.75
C ASP A 121 6.72 -5.54 -8.21
N ALA A 122 6.87 -4.93 -7.04
CA ALA A 122 8.17 -4.77 -6.39
C ALA A 122 8.87 -6.10 -6.11
N GLY A 123 8.11 -7.17 -5.85
CA GLY A 123 8.67 -8.51 -5.66
C GLY A 123 9.59 -8.94 -6.80
N ARG A 124 9.26 -8.59 -8.05
CA ARG A 124 10.05 -8.89 -9.26
C ARG A 124 10.91 -7.73 -9.74
N THR A 125 10.91 -6.61 -9.05
CA THR A 125 11.72 -5.44 -9.42
C THR A 125 13.15 -5.61 -8.93
N ASP A 126 14.11 -5.23 -9.76
CA ASP A 126 15.53 -5.17 -9.41
C ASP A 126 15.74 -4.25 -8.19
N ASN A 127 16.56 -4.69 -7.22
CA ASN A 127 16.69 -3.99 -5.94
C ASN A 127 17.32 -2.60 -6.08
N GLU A 128 18.32 -2.43 -6.94
CA GLU A 128 18.99 -1.15 -7.14
C GLU A 128 18.02 -0.13 -7.77
N TYR A 129 17.29 -0.57 -8.79
CA TYR A 129 16.28 0.27 -9.41
C TYR A 129 15.12 0.59 -8.46
N LEU A 130 14.64 -0.40 -7.69
CA LEU A 130 13.59 -0.20 -6.69
C LEU A 130 14.02 0.84 -5.64
N ALA A 131 15.27 0.76 -5.16
CA ALA A 131 15.81 1.75 -4.22
C ALA A 131 15.79 3.17 -4.79
N ARG A 132 16.13 3.34 -6.08
CA ARG A 132 16.02 4.64 -6.77
C ARG A 132 14.58 5.17 -6.83
N VAL A 133 13.62 4.29 -7.10
CA VAL A 133 12.18 4.67 -7.10
C VAL A 133 11.75 5.10 -5.70
N VAL A 134 12.04 4.29 -4.68
CA VAL A 134 11.68 4.56 -3.28
C VAL A 134 12.28 5.88 -2.80
N GLU A 135 13.56 6.11 -3.05
CA GLU A 135 14.24 7.37 -2.72
C GLU A 135 13.57 8.57 -3.40
N ALA A 136 13.25 8.43 -4.68
CA ALA A 136 12.65 9.50 -5.47
C ALA A 136 11.26 9.89 -4.94
N VAL A 137 10.41 8.93 -4.57
CA VAL A 137 9.07 9.23 -4.06
C VAL A 137 9.10 9.74 -2.62
N ILE A 138 10.04 9.31 -1.78
CA ILE A 138 10.27 9.89 -0.45
C ILE A 138 10.69 11.36 -0.59
N LYS A 139 11.64 11.67 -1.45
CA LYS A 139 12.05 13.06 -1.75
C LYS A 139 10.91 13.89 -2.35
N ALA A 140 9.96 13.26 -3.04
CA ALA A 140 8.76 13.92 -3.57
C ALA A 140 7.68 14.16 -2.50
N GLY A 141 7.79 13.55 -1.31
CA GLY A 141 6.93 13.76 -0.16
C GLY A 141 6.05 12.58 0.24
N ALA A 142 6.29 11.37 -0.28
CA ALA A 142 5.60 10.17 0.21
C ALA A 142 5.92 9.94 1.69
N THR A 143 4.88 9.69 2.48
CA THR A 143 4.98 9.40 3.93
C THR A 143 5.05 7.90 4.20
N VAL A 144 4.53 7.11 3.27
CA VAL A 144 4.59 5.65 3.29
C VAL A 144 4.96 5.16 1.89
N VAL A 145 5.80 4.12 1.82
CA VAL A 145 6.12 3.45 0.55
C VAL A 145 5.82 1.96 0.68
N ASN A 146 4.87 1.50 -0.11
CA ASN A 146 4.42 0.12 -0.15
C ASN A 146 5.26 -0.70 -1.14
N ILE A 147 5.73 -1.85 -0.69
CA ILE A 147 6.60 -2.79 -1.42
C ILE A 147 5.83 -4.10 -1.65
N PRO A 148 4.97 -4.19 -2.68
CA PRO A 148 4.11 -5.36 -2.85
C PRO A 148 4.82 -6.55 -3.52
N ASP A 149 4.59 -7.73 -2.95
CA ASP A 149 4.72 -9.01 -3.66
C ASP A 149 3.44 -9.27 -4.44
N THR A 150 3.29 -8.54 -5.55
CA THR A 150 2.05 -8.48 -6.34
C THR A 150 1.69 -9.84 -6.95
N THR A 151 2.68 -10.65 -7.32
CA THR A 151 2.45 -11.97 -7.89
C THR A 151 2.33 -13.09 -6.85
N GLY A 152 2.69 -12.80 -5.59
CA GLY A 152 2.67 -13.79 -4.51
C GLY A 152 3.71 -14.90 -4.68
N TYR A 153 4.85 -14.62 -5.33
CA TYR A 153 5.88 -15.60 -5.67
C TYR A 153 7.17 -15.46 -4.86
N CYS A 154 7.32 -14.42 -4.06
CA CYS A 154 8.50 -14.26 -3.22
C CYS A 154 8.55 -15.33 -2.12
N LEU A 155 9.75 -15.85 -1.87
CA LEU A 155 10.02 -16.62 -0.65
C LEU A 155 10.26 -15.66 0.53
N PRO A 156 10.03 -16.11 1.78
CA PRO A 156 10.15 -15.22 2.94
C PRO A 156 11.52 -14.57 3.13
N ASP A 157 12.59 -15.30 2.87
CA ASP A 157 13.97 -14.80 2.92
C ASP A 157 14.26 -13.81 1.79
N GLU A 158 13.75 -14.03 0.58
CA GLU A 158 13.88 -13.12 -0.56
C GLU A 158 13.15 -11.80 -0.28
N TYR A 159 11.91 -11.88 0.21
CA TYR A 159 11.12 -10.69 0.53
C TYR A 159 11.74 -9.89 1.69
N GLY A 160 12.13 -10.57 2.76
CA GLY A 160 12.83 -9.95 3.88
C GLY A 160 14.14 -9.29 3.45
N ALA A 161 14.95 -9.96 2.63
CA ALA A 161 16.19 -9.40 2.10
C ALA A 161 15.95 -8.15 1.23
N LYS A 162 14.84 -8.10 0.47
CA LYS A 162 14.45 -6.92 -0.31
C LYS A 162 14.15 -5.72 0.58
N ILE A 163 13.35 -5.89 1.64
CA ILE A 163 13.06 -4.82 2.60
C ILE A 163 14.35 -4.36 3.29
N LYS A 164 15.18 -5.29 3.74
CA LYS A 164 16.50 -4.96 4.34
C LYS A 164 17.37 -4.16 3.38
N TYR A 165 17.44 -4.56 2.10
CA TYR A 165 18.18 -3.84 1.08
C TYR A 165 17.73 -2.38 0.96
N LEU A 166 16.42 -2.13 0.93
CA LEU A 166 15.88 -0.78 0.88
C LEU A 166 16.22 0.03 2.12
N MET A 167 16.14 -0.57 3.32
CA MET A 167 16.52 0.09 4.56
C MET A 167 18.01 0.49 4.61
N GLU A 168 18.88 -0.27 3.95
CA GLU A 168 20.33 -0.05 3.94
C GLU A 168 20.80 0.87 2.81
N HIS A 169 20.06 0.98 1.70
CA HIS A 169 20.55 1.63 0.47
C HIS A 169 19.72 2.83 0.01
N VAL A 170 18.56 3.09 0.61
CA VAL A 170 17.73 4.25 0.25
C VAL A 170 18.12 5.43 1.13
N ASP A 171 18.60 6.50 0.50
CA ASP A 171 18.88 7.75 1.21
C ASP A 171 17.57 8.38 1.72
N GLY A 172 17.53 8.68 3.02
CA GLY A 172 16.35 9.26 3.65
C GLY A 172 15.22 8.26 3.91
N VAL A 173 15.44 6.94 3.89
CA VAL A 173 14.42 5.91 4.14
C VAL A 173 13.65 6.14 5.45
N HIS A 174 14.30 6.68 6.47
CA HIS A 174 13.69 6.98 7.78
C HIS A 174 12.74 8.18 7.78
N ASN A 175 12.63 8.90 6.67
CA ASN A 175 11.64 9.97 6.50
C ASN A 175 10.25 9.44 6.06
N ALA A 176 10.15 8.16 5.77
CA ALA A 176 8.91 7.48 5.43
C ALA A 176 8.82 6.12 6.12
N ILE A 177 7.64 5.52 6.08
CA ILE A 177 7.40 4.15 6.56
C ILE A 177 7.44 3.21 5.35
N LEU A 178 8.21 2.11 5.42
CA LEU A 178 8.05 1.01 4.47
C LEU A 178 6.87 0.14 4.88
N SER A 179 5.99 -0.14 3.91
CA SER A 179 4.81 -1.00 4.06
C SER A 179 4.99 -2.30 3.30
N THR A 180 4.45 -3.38 3.85
CA THR A 180 4.37 -4.69 3.17
C THR A 180 2.97 -4.94 2.63
N HIS A 181 2.89 -5.53 1.44
CA HIS A 181 1.66 -6.01 0.83
C HIS A 181 1.94 -7.32 0.10
N CYS A 182 1.47 -8.44 0.61
CA CYS A 182 1.83 -9.74 0.05
C CYS A 182 0.60 -10.52 -0.39
N HIS A 183 0.64 -11.05 -1.63
CA HIS A 183 -0.35 -11.97 -2.15
C HIS A 183 0.02 -13.42 -1.80
N ASN A 184 -0.99 -14.30 -1.81
CA ASN A 184 -0.88 -15.65 -1.22
C ASN A 184 -0.82 -16.78 -2.25
N ASP A 185 -0.36 -16.49 -3.46
CA ASP A 185 -0.36 -17.46 -4.57
C ASP A 185 0.45 -18.73 -4.27
N LEU A 186 1.56 -18.60 -3.56
CA LEU A 186 2.36 -19.73 -3.08
C LEU A 186 2.11 -20.07 -1.60
N GLY A 187 1.10 -19.47 -0.94
CA GLY A 187 0.82 -19.70 0.47
C GLY A 187 1.81 -19.03 1.43
N MET A 188 2.54 -18.00 0.99
CA MET A 188 3.63 -17.37 1.76
C MET A 188 3.31 -15.95 2.24
N ALA A 189 2.11 -15.43 1.99
CA ALA A 189 1.79 -14.01 2.24
C ALA A 189 2.07 -13.59 3.70
N THR A 190 1.59 -14.32 4.68
CA THR A 190 1.81 -14.02 6.10
C THR A 190 3.28 -14.14 6.48
N ALA A 191 3.97 -15.18 6.00
CA ALA A 191 5.40 -15.37 6.25
C ALA A 191 6.24 -14.23 5.64
N ASN A 192 5.93 -13.81 4.41
CA ASN A 192 6.58 -12.68 3.75
C ASN A 192 6.36 -11.38 4.50
N THR A 193 5.12 -11.10 4.92
CA THR A 193 4.78 -9.91 5.72
C THR A 193 5.57 -9.86 7.02
N VAL A 194 5.63 -10.97 7.77
CA VAL A 194 6.41 -11.07 9.01
C VAL A 194 7.91 -10.84 8.73
N GLN A 195 8.45 -11.42 7.68
CA GLN A 195 9.85 -11.18 7.29
C GLN A 195 10.10 -9.72 6.89
N GLY A 196 9.15 -9.09 6.22
CA GLY A 196 9.25 -7.66 5.92
C GLY A 196 9.36 -6.80 7.19
N VAL A 197 8.53 -7.08 8.20
CA VAL A 197 8.57 -6.36 9.49
C VAL A 197 9.88 -6.62 10.24
N LEU A 198 10.35 -7.87 10.30
CA LEU A 198 11.64 -8.23 10.91
C LEU A 198 12.83 -7.53 10.25
N ASN A 199 12.69 -7.10 9.01
CA ASN A 199 13.73 -6.43 8.23
C ASN A 199 13.52 -4.91 8.06
N GLY A 200 12.55 -4.30 8.76
CA GLY A 200 12.43 -2.84 8.88
C GLY A 200 11.13 -2.22 8.41
N ALA A 201 10.20 -2.96 7.80
CA ALA A 201 8.87 -2.45 7.53
C ALA A 201 8.12 -2.14 8.84
N ARG A 202 7.27 -1.10 8.84
CA ARG A 202 6.51 -0.67 10.01
C ARG A 202 5.02 -0.44 9.72
N GLN A 203 4.58 -0.73 8.52
CA GLN A 203 3.18 -0.87 8.15
C GLN A 203 2.98 -2.22 7.47
N VAL A 204 1.84 -2.84 7.71
CA VAL A 204 1.42 -4.08 7.05
C VAL A 204 0.04 -3.88 6.41
N GLU A 205 -0.09 -4.20 5.14
CA GLU A 205 -1.36 -4.22 4.44
C GLU A 205 -1.91 -5.63 4.43
N VAL A 206 -3.07 -5.76 5.03
CA VAL A 206 -3.67 -7.06 5.34
C VAL A 206 -5.17 -7.01 5.07
N THR A 207 -5.80 -8.15 4.95
CA THR A 207 -7.24 -8.25 4.78
C THR A 207 -7.85 -9.21 5.81
N ILE A 208 -9.12 -8.98 6.16
CA ILE A 208 -9.86 -9.92 7.01
C ILE A 208 -9.91 -11.28 6.31
N ASN A 209 -9.57 -12.35 7.02
CA ASN A 209 -9.50 -13.72 6.51
C ASN A 209 -8.57 -13.90 5.29
N GLY A 210 -7.66 -12.98 5.04
CA GLY A 210 -6.79 -13.02 3.85
C GLY A 210 -7.54 -12.94 2.52
N ILE A 211 -8.76 -12.40 2.50
CA ILE A 211 -9.55 -12.25 1.28
C ILE A 211 -8.85 -11.31 0.31
N GLY A 212 -8.75 -11.69 -0.95
CA GLY A 212 -8.09 -10.88 -1.97
C GLY A 212 -8.17 -11.52 -3.35
N GLU A 213 -7.39 -10.98 -4.27
CA GLU A 213 -7.28 -11.50 -5.62
C GLU A 213 -6.67 -12.90 -5.64
N ARG A 214 -7.09 -13.72 -6.58
CA ARG A 214 -6.57 -15.07 -6.85
C ARG A 214 -6.61 -15.97 -5.60
N ALA A 215 -5.46 -16.17 -4.92
CA ALA A 215 -5.36 -16.98 -3.71
C ALA A 215 -5.47 -16.17 -2.41
N GLY A 216 -5.68 -14.86 -2.51
CA GLY A 216 -5.84 -13.97 -1.37
C GLY A 216 -4.59 -13.16 -1.01
N ASN A 217 -4.69 -12.45 0.09
CA ASN A 217 -3.67 -11.57 0.65
C ASN A 217 -3.22 -12.10 2.03
N THR A 218 -2.29 -11.39 2.65
CA THR A 218 -1.96 -11.60 4.06
C THR A 218 -3.19 -11.44 4.94
N SER A 219 -3.43 -12.40 5.82
CA SER A 219 -4.53 -12.37 6.80
C SER A 219 -4.20 -11.44 7.97
N LEU A 220 -5.11 -10.51 8.28
CA LEU A 220 -5.00 -9.61 9.43
C LEU A 220 -4.89 -10.41 10.72
N GLU A 221 -5.71 -11.41 10.89
CA GLU A 221 -5.80 -12.24 12.09
C GLU A 221 -4.49 -13.00 12.35
N GLU A 222 -3.90 -13.57 11.30
CA GLU A 222 -2.65 -14.31 11.40
C GLU A 222 -1.50 -13.39 11.84
N VAL A 223 -1.34 -12.25 11.16
CA VAL A 223 -0.28 -11.28 11.49
C VAL A 223 -0.44 -10.72 12.89
N ALA A 224 -1.66 -10.34 13.28
CA ALA A 224 -1.96 -9.84 14.63
C ALA A 224 -1.59 -10.88 15.70
N MET A 225 -1.89 -12.16 15.44
CA MET A 225 -1.56 -13.25 16.38
C MET A 225 -0.07 -13.58 16.40
N VAL A 226 0.62 -13.50 15.26
CA VAL A 226 2.08 -13.66 15.23
C VAL A 226 2.74 -12.57 16.08
N PHE A 227 2.41 -11.31 15.90
CA PHE A 227 2.99 -10.20 16.67
C PHE A 227 2.64 -10.30 18.15
N LYS A 228 1.40 -10.65 18.48
CA LYS A 228 0.98 -10.84 19.87
C LYS A 228 1.71 -11.98 20.57
N SER A 229 2.01 -13.06 19.85
CA SER A 229 2.63 -14.27 20.40
C SER A 229 4.16 -14.20 20.49
N HIS A 230 4.79 -13.26 19.78
CA HIS A 230 6.25 -13.14 19.67
C HIS A 230 6.75 -11.75 20.08
N LYS A 231 6.21 -11.22 21.18
CA LYS A 231 6.57 -9.88 21.70
C LYS A 231 8.06 -9.72 22.02
N GLU A 232 8.75 -10.85 22.30
CA GLU A 232 10.18 -10.89 22.57
C GLU A 232 11.06 -10.54 21.35
N ARG A 233 10.48 -10.51 20.15
CA ARG A 233 11.19 -10.19 18.90
C ARG A 233 11.14 -8.72 18.52
N ASP A 234 10.48 -7.90 19.34
CA ASP A 234 10.33 -6.44 19.10
C ASP A 234 9.71 -6.13 17.72
N ILE A 235 8.64 -6.86 17.37
CA ILE A 235 7.86 -6.76 16.12
C ILE A 235 6.44 -6.26 16.39
#